data_bf435bbdc042c023980d7606fad04450
#
_entry.id   bf435bbdc042c023980d7606fad04450
#
_cell.length_a   1.000
_cell.length_b   1.000
_cell.length_c   1.000
_cell.angle_alpha   90.00
_cell.angle_beta   90.00
_cell.angle_gamma   90.00
#
_symmetry.space_group_name_H-M   'P 1'
#
loop_
_entity.id
_entity.type
_entity.pdbx_description
1 polymer ?
#
loop_
_entity_poly.entity_id
_entity_poly.type
_entity_poly.pdbx_seq_one_letter_code
_entity_poly.pdbx_strand_id
1 'polypeptide(L)'
;MTSTPNTTSHAAFRGCRALMFARVLFLPLLVLMLGAVASGCAKSPDDSRSATTLTGDLSTPIQIQTDNFVRRQPPVAYVSPTAPLGHKPTALFVPLRMVQQTTNAVTFSDLLSRQIWQVWLSLGAFQTLEYAPWAGPFERERALAIARQQGAELLVGGYINHFMDGGSGGESSVSLSMEVYDVKTGNLLWSLAEGGSMEARKTHDFYLFSITERNPADPSGLITRSLAWDMGRLILGWVDPSAVQTQGDISLWDKITGNEAF
;
A
#
# COMPACT_ATOMS: atom_id res chain seq x y z
N MET A 1 -26.29 -6.52 -74.70
CA MET A 1 -26.46 -5.61 -75.80
C MET A 1 -25.93 -4.25 -75.35
N THR A 2 -24.88 -3.84 -75.99
CA THR A 2 -24.47 -2.46 -76.36
C THR A 2 -23.97 -1.62 -75.17
N SER A 3 -22.74 -1.34 -75.05
CA SER A 3 -21.61 -0.80 -75.83
C SER A 3 -21.17 0.50 -75.21
N THR A 4 -19.87 0.58 -74.86
CA THR A 4 -19.04 1.76 -74.56
C THR A 4 -19.13 2.81 -75.68
N PRO A 5 -18.61 4.07 -75.52
CA PRO A 5 -17.21 4.29 -75.51
C PRO A 5 -16.68 5.48 -74.67
N ASN A 6 -15.47 5.31 -74.24
CA ASN A 6 -14.23 6.12 -74.39
C ASN A 6 -14.38 7.59 -74.77
N THR A 7 -13.84 8.47 -73.91
CA THR A 7 -13.14 9.69 -74.35
C THR A 7 -11.98 10.08 -73.43
N THR A 8 -10.81 9.94 -73.95
CA THR A 8 -9.54 10.54 -73.53
C THR A 8 -9.60 12.06 -73.63
N SER A 9 -9.10 12.78 -72.66
CA SER A 9 -8.57 14.13 -72.87
C SER A 9 -7.39 14.43 -71.95
N HIS A 10 -6.34 14.73 -72.58
CA HIS A 10 -5.06 15.25 -72.08
C HIS A 10 -5.23 16.56 -71.31
N ALA A 11 -4.66 16.65 -70.12
CA ALA A 11 -4.21 17.94 -69.59
C ALA A 11 -2.92 17.70 -68.78
N ALA A 12 -1.86 18.12 -69.38
CA ALA A 12 -0.49 17.98 -69.06
C ALA A 12 0.01 18.83 -67.86
N PHE A 13 0.93 18.29 -67.18
CA PHE A 13 2.19 18.90 -66.80
C PHE A 13 2.23 20.42 -66.50
N ARG A 14 1.88 20.83 -65.30
CA ARG A 14 2.39 22.08 -64.67
C ARG A 14 2.26 22.02 -63.12
N GLY A 15 2.87 21.10 -62.46
CA GLY A 15 2.78 21.01 -60.97
C GLY A 15 4.05 20.59 -60.24
N CYS A 16 5.16 20.43 -60.94
CA CYS A 16 6.33 19.74 -60.39
C CYS A 16 7.44 20.64 -59.79
N ARG A 17 7.25 21.96 -59.77
CA ARG A 17 8.30 22.88 -59.21
C ARG A 17 7.94 23.46 -57.84
N ALA A 18 6.69 23.47 -57.43
CA ALA A 18 6.29 24.00 -56.11
C ALA A 18 6.52 23.00 -54.96
N LEU A 19 6.53 21.69 -55.23
CA LEU A 19 6.71 20.65 -54.22
C LEU A 19 8.17 20.43 -53.77
N MET A 20 9.14 20.86 -54.58
CA MET A 20 10.55 20.73 -54.18
C MET A 20 11.00 21.79 -53.16
N PHE A 21 10.47 23.01 -53.24
CA PHE A 21 10.81 24.05 -52.26
C PHE A 21 10.21 23.84 -50.88
N ALA A 22 9.03 23.24 -50.81
CA ALA A 22 8.39 22.92 -49.53
C ALA A 22 9.10 21.80 -48.75
N ARG A 23 9.72 20.84 -49.47
CA ARG A 23 10.47 19.73 -48.81
C ARG A 23 11.82 20.16 -48.25
N VAL A 24 12.47 21.14 -48.82
CA VAL A 24 13.78 21.62 -48.36
C VAL A 24 13.66 22.49 -47.10
N LEU A 25 12.52 23.18 -46.93
CA LEU A 25 12.28 24.02 -45.74
C LEU A 25 11.72 23.23 -44.54
N PHE A 26 10.98 22.14 -44.81
CA PHE A 26 10.36 21.32 -43.73
C PHE A 26 11.34 20.39 -43.01
N LEU A 27 12.38 19.95 -43.74
CA LEU A 27 13.36 19.02 -43.15
C LEU A 27 14.17 19.64 -41.98
N PRO A 28 14.73 20.86 -42.12
CA PRO A 28 15.47 21.49 -41.00
C PRO A 28 14.55 21.87 -39.84
N LEU A 29 13.28 22.23 -40.09
CA LEU A 29 12.30 22.55 -39.04
C LEU A 29 11.91 21.30 -38.25
N LEU A 30 11.77 20.14 -38.89
CA LEU A 30 11.50 18.87 -38.23
C LEU A 30 12.66 18.41 -37.36
N VAL A 31 13.90 18.58 -37.83
CA VAL A 31 15.11 18.25 -37.07
C VAL A 31 15.30 19.16 -35.86
N LEU A 32 14.93 20.45 -35.99
CA LEU A 32 14.98 21.40 -34.87
C LEU A 32 13.92 21.07 -33.79
N MET A 33 12.73 20.61 -34.21
CA MET A 33 11.69 20.17 -33.28
C MET A 33 12.02 18.83 -32.58
N LEU A 34 12.69 17.88 -33.29
CA LEU A 34 13.14 16.64 -32.68
C LEU A 34 14.29 16.85 -31.68
N GLY A 35 15.14 17.84 -31.90
CA GLY A 35 16.22 18.20 -30.99
C GLY A 35 15.76 18.82 -29.68
N ALA A 36 14.61 19.51 -29.68
CA ALA A 36 14.05 20.12 -28.49
C ALA A 36 13.36 19.12 -27.54
N VAL A 37 12.95 17.94 -28.04
CA VAL A 37 12.32 16.88 -27.24
C VAL A 37 13.35 16.04 -26.48
N ALA A 38 14.62 16.02 -26.93
CA ALA A 38 15.68 15.23 -26.29
C ALA A 38 16.30 15.92 -25.04
N SER A 39 15.98 17.18 -24.76
CA SER A 39 16.45 17.91 -23.58
C SER A 39 15.43 17.91 -22.43
N GLY A 40 14.41 17.05 -22.50
CA GLY A 40 13.45 16.84 -21.42
C GLY A 40 14.01 16.04 -20.27
N CYS A 41 14.38 16.74 -19.24
CA CYS A 41 14.43 16.31 -17.83
C CYS A 41 14.99 14.92 -17.56
N ALA A 42 16.28 14.86 -17.34
CA ALA A 42 16.84 13.89 -16.43
C ALA A 42 16.19 14.13 -15.05
N LYS A 43 15.15 13.36 -14.73
CA LYS A 43 14.56 13.31 -13.40
C LYS A 43 15.64 12.77 -12.48
N SER A 44 16.12 13.62 -11.60
CA SER A 44 17.07 13.24 -10.54
C SER A 44 16.50 12.07 -9.75
N PRO A 45 17.23 10.98 -9.51
CA PRO A 45 16.70 9.84 -8.75
C PRO A 45 16.62 10.08 -7.24
N ASP A 46 16.78 11.32 -6.78
CA ASP A 46 16.98 11.63 -5.35
C ASP A 46 15.77 12.16 -4.60
N ASP A 47 14.56 12.12 -5.18
CA ASP A 47 13.39 12.72 -4.52
C ASP A 47 12.45 11.70 -3.82
N SER A 48 12.93 10.51 -3.51
CA SER A 48 12.06 9.48 -2.91
C SER A 48 12.06 9.44 -1.38
N ARG A 49 12.65 10.43 -0.69
CA ARG A 49 12.62 10.50 0.79
C ARG A 49 12.46 11.91 1.31
N SER A 50 11.41 12.60 0.92
CA SER A 50 11.00 13.82 1.64
C SER A 50 10.18 13.40 2.87
N ALA A 51 10.87 13.16 3.99
CA ALA A 51 10.21 13.20 5.28
C ALA A 51 9.80 14.66 5.53
N THR A 52 8.53 14.99 5.30
CA THR A 52 7.99 16.30 5.66
C THR A 52 7.85 16.36 7.17
N THR A 53 8.79 17.00 7.83
CA THR A 53 8.69 17.28 9.27
C THR A 53 7.76 18.45 9.45
N LEU A 54 6.54 18.20 9.93
CA LEU A 54 5.61 19.24 10.34
C LEU A 54 5.93 19.62 11.79
N THR A 55 6.59 20.75 11.97
CA THR A 55 6.75 21.39 13.28
C THR A 55 5.48 22.18 13.60
N GLY A 56 4.51 21.54 14.23
CA GLY A 56 3.46 22.24 14.95
C GLY A 56 3.96 22.66 16.35
N ASP A 57 3.19 23.45 17.07
CA ASP A 57 3.47 23.93 18.44
C ASP A 57 3.46 22.80 19.50
N LEU A 58 3.54 21.55 19.05
CA LEU A 58 3.63 20.33 19.84
C LEU A 58 5.11 19.94 19.94
N SER A 59 5.58 19.74 21.12
CA SER A 59 7.00 19.48 21.48
C SER A 59 7.64 18.24 20.84
N THR A 60 6.93 17.50 20.02
CA THR A 60 7.43 16.34 19.28
C THR A 60 7.10 16.47 17.79
N PRO A 61 8.11 16.33 16.90
CA PRO A 61 7.87 16.34 15.46
C PRO A 61 7.05 15.13 15.05
N ILE A 62 5.96 15.37 14.31
CA ILE A 62 5.17 14.29 13.71
C ILE A 62 5.92 13.84 12.46
N GLN A 63 6.43 12.61 12.48
CA GLN A 63 7.03 11.98 11.30
C GLN A 63 5.92 11.28 10.50
N ILE A 64 5.69 11.74 9.28
CA ILE A 64 4.79 11.08 8.34
C ILE A 64 5.65 10.29 7.35
N GLN A 65 5.53 8.98 7.38
CA GLN A 65 6.11 8.11 6.37
C GLN A 65 5.17 8.04 5.17
N THR A 66 5.68 8.32 4.00
CA THR A 66 4.93 8.23 2.76
C THR A 66 5.65 7.25 1.85
N ASP A 67 5.11 6.05 1.70
CA ASP A 67 5.40 5.22 0.54
C ASP A 67 4.71 5.83 -0.68
N ASN A 68 5.03 5.37 -1.88
CA ASN A 68 4.53 5.96 -3.13
C ASN A 68 3.00 6.18 -3.16
N PHE A 69 2.24 5.51 -2.28
CA PHE A 69 0.79 5.56 -2.24
C PHE A 69 0.20 5.75 -0.84
N VAL A 70 0.82 5.20 0.21
CA VAL A 70 0.24 5.15 1.56
C VAL A 70 0.90 6.19 2.46
N ARG A 71 0.10 7.11 2.98
CA ARG A 71 0.50 8.05 4.04
C ARG A 71 0.13 7.44 5.38
N ARG A 72 1.11 7.25 6.26
CA ARG A 72 0.91 6.66 7.58
C ARG A 72 1.85 7.27 8.61
N GLN A 73 1.46 7.18 9.86
CA GLN A 73 2.30 7.52 11.01
C GLN A 73 2.96 6.25 11.53
N PRO A 74 4.10 6.35 12.21
CA PRO A 74 4.67 5.19 12.90
C PRO A 74 3.67 4.61 13.90
N PRO A 75 3.68 3.27 14.12
CA PRO A 75 2.78 2.65 15.08
C PRO A 75 3.04 3.18 16.50
N VAL A 76 1.96 3.48 17.22
CA VAL A 76 2.00 3.91 18.60
C VAL A 76 1.83 2.69 19.50
N ALA A 77 2.82 2.43 20.35
CA ALA A 77 2.73 1.40 21.37
C ALA A 77 2.17 2.00 22.66
N TYR A 78 0.97 1.60 23.06
CA TYR A 78 0.39 1.97 24.36
C TYR A 78 0.87 1.06 25.49
N VAL A 79 1.07 -0.21 25.17
CA VAL A 79 1.66 -1.19 26.07
C VAL A 79 2.78 -1.91 25.32
N SER A 80 3.96 -1.87 25.87
CA SER A 80 5.16 -2.51 25.32
C SER A 80 5.85 -3.37 26.38
N PRO A 81 6.56 -4.43 25.99
CA PRO A 81 7.26 -5.27 26.95
C PRO A 81 8.42 -4.50 27.59
N THR A 82 8.66 -4.78 28.87
CA THR A 82 9.82 -4.24 29.60
C THR A 82 11.13 -4.91 29.18
N ALA A 83 11.05 -6.17 28.71
CA ALA A 83 12.16 -6.96 28.21
C ALA A 83 11.71 -7.86 27.05
N PRO A 84 12.60 -8.23 26.13
CA PRO A 84 12.30 -9.19 25.07
C PRO A 84 11.84 -10.53 25.66
N LEU A 85 10.96 -11.24 24.94
CA LEU A 85 10.47 -12.55 25.39
C LEU A 85 11.55 -13.64 25.43
N GLY A 86 12.62 -13.48 24.64
CA GLY A 86 13.74 -14.44 24.58
C GLY A 86 13.44 -15.75 23.86
N HIS A 87 12.20 -15.95 23.40
CA HIS A 87 11.79 -17.07 22.54
C HIS A 87 10.65 -16.62 21.63
N LYS A 88 10.46 -17.32 20.50
CA LYS A 88 9.32 -17.10 19.62
C LYS A 88 8.09 -17.81 20.17
N PRO A 89 7.05 -17.10 20.60
CA PRO A 89 5.86 -17.72 21.18
C PRO A 89 4.95 -18.34 20.12
N THR A 90 4.07 -19.24 20.56
CA THR A 90 2.92 -19.71 19.76
C THR A 90 1.75 -18.76 19.97
N ALA A 91 1.06 -18.37 18.91
CA ALA A 91 -0.02 -17.41 19.00
C ALA A 91 -1.26 -17.83 18.19
N LEU A 92 -2.43 -17.51 18.73
CA LEU A 92 -3.71 -17.59 18.05
C LEU A 92 -4.16 -16.21 17.61
N PHE A 93 -4.39 -16.02 16.31
CA PHE A 93 -4.92 -14.80 15.74
C PHE A 93 -6.42 -14.96 15.46
N VAL A 94 -7.22 -14.09 16.05
CA VAL A 94 -8.67 -14.06 15.81
C VAL A 94 -9.07 -12.87 14.95
N PRO A 95 -10.15 -12.96 14.14
CA PRO A 95 -10.60 -11.83 13.33
C PRO A 95 -10.79 -10.58 14.17
N LEU A 96 -10.28 -9.46 13.71
CA LEU A 96 -10.45 -8.17 14.36
C LEU A 96 -11.94 -7.79 14.42
N ARG A 97 -12.32 -6.95 15.35
CA ARG A 97 -13.67 -6.43 15.43
C ARG A 97 -13.76 -5.06 14.75
N MET A 98 -14.63 -4.94 13.77
CA MET A 98 -14.93 -3.63 13.19
C MET A 98 -15.81 -2.82 14.14
N VAL A 99 -15.37 -1.61 14.48
CA VAL A 99 -16.11 -0.71 15.38
C VAL A 99 -17.23 -0.01 14.62
N GLN A 100 -17.01 0.31 13.34
CA GLN A 100 -18.01 0.94 12.49
C GLN A 100 -19.12 -0.04 12.13
N GLN A 101 -20.35 0.43 12.19
CA GLN A 101 -21.52 -0.33 11.76
C GLN A 101 -21.68 -0.20 10.24
N THR A 102 -21.28 -1.22 9.51
CA THR A 102 -21.46 -1.33 8.07
C THR A 102 -22.17 -2.62 7.71
N THR A 103 -22.86 -2.65 6.58
CA THR A 103 -23.66 -3.83 6.16
C THR A 103 -22.82 -5.11 6.03
N ASN A 104 -21.51 -5.00 5.73
CA ASN A 104 -20.60 -6.13 5.52
C ASN A 104 -19.44 -6.13 6.51
N ALA A 105 -19.64 -5.58 7.73
CA ALA A 105 -18.58 -5.44 8.72
C ALA A 105 -17.81 -6.73 9.00
N VAL A 106 -18.50 -7.86 9.13
CA VAL A 106 -17.89 -9.16 9.43
C VAL A 106 -17.01 -9.64 8.27
N THR A 107 -17.49 -9.47 7.03
CA THR A 107 -16.74 -9.89 5.83
C THR A 107 -15.47 -9.05 5.65
N PHE A 108 -15.58 -7.73 5.75
CA PHE A 108 -14.40 -6.85 5.68
C PHE A 108 -13.43 -7.09 6.82
N SER A 109 -13.96 -7.29 8.02
CA SER A 109 -13.16 -7.65 9.20
C SER A 109 -12.34 -8.92 8.97
N ASP A 110 -12.94 -9.99 8.46
CA ASP A 110 -12.22 -11.25 8.16
C ASP A 110 -11.18 -11.05 7.06
N LEU A 111 -11.51 -10.36 5.96
CA LEU A 111 -10.58 -10.10 4.86
C LEU A 111 -9.35 -9.31 5.32
N LEU A 112 -9.54 -8.21 6.05
CA LEU A 112 -8.44 -7.39 6.54
C LEU A 112 -7.61 -8.14 7.59
N SER A 113 -8.26 -8.87 8.49
CA SER A 113 -7.59 -9.70 9.49
C SER A 113 -6.71 -10.76 8.87
N ARG A 114 -7.17 -11.40 7.80
CA ARG A 114 -6.40 -12.39 7.04
C ARG A 114 -5.17 -11.77 6.37
N GLN A 115 -5.28 -10.55 5.84
CA GLN A 115 -4.14 -9.83 5.27
C GLN A 115 -3.09 -9.50 6.35
N ILE A 116 -3.53 -9.03 7.53
CA ILE A 116 -2.63 -8.76 8.66
C ILE A 116 -1.93 -10.04 9.11
N TRP A 117 -2.68 -11.12 9.29
CA TRP A 117 -2.14 -12.42 9.66
C TRP A 117 -1.09 -12.91 8.67
N GLN A 118 -1.33 -12.81 7.35
CA GLN A 118 -0.39 -13.19 6.30
C GLN A 118 0.93 -12.40 6.38
N VAL A 119 0.83 -11.08 6.59
CA VAL A 119 2.02 -10.23 6.76
C VAL A 119 2.81 -10.65 8.00
N TRP A 120 2.16 -10.85 9.14
CA TRP A 120 2.83 -11.25 10.38
C TRP A 120 3.43 -12.66 10.31
N LEU A 121 2.76 -13.56 9.59
CA LEU A 121 3.30 -14.89 9.29
C LEU A 121 4.60 -14.78 8.49
N SER A 122 4.64 -13.92 7.46
CA SER A 122 5.84 -13.71 6.63
C SER A 122 7.01 -13.07 7.39
N LEU A 123 6.72 -12.27 8.40
CA LEU A 123 7.75 -11.68 9.27
C LEU A 123 8.40 -12.68 10.21
N GLY A 124 7.74 -13.80 10.51
CA GLY A 124 8.27 -14.84 11.38
C GLY A 124 8.48 -14.40 12.82
N ALA A 125 7.68 -13.46 13.34
CA ALA A 125 7.73 -12.99 14.71
C ALA A 125 7.29 -14.06 15.72
N PHE A 126 6.47 -15.02 15.28
CA PHE A 126 5.93 -16.10 16.10
C PHE A 126 6.50 -17.45 15.64
N GLN A 127 6.60 -18.40 16.54
CA GLN A 127 6.95 -19.79 16.18
C GLN A 127 5.82 -20.42 15.35
N THR A 128 4.58 -20.19 15.79
CA THR A 128 3.36 -20.58 15.10
C THR A 128 2.36 -19.45 15.27
N LEU A 129 1.75 -19.01 14.17
CA LEU A 129 0.66 -18.04 14.18
C LEU A 129 -0.53 -18.66 13.47
N GLU A 130 -1.48 -19.19 14.24
CA GLU A 130 -2.68 -19.82 13.73
C GLU A 130 -3.80 -18.78 13.56
N TYR A 131 -4.49 -18.81 12.41
CA TYR A 131 -5.66 -17.96 12.17
C TYR A 131 -6.95 -18.74 12.48
N ALA A 132 -7.80 -18.18 13.33
CA ALA A 132 -9.05 -18.79 13.77
C ALA A 132 -10.29 -18.01 13.29
N PRO A 133 -10.67 -18.08 12.00
CA PRO A 133 -11.83 -17.36 11.47
C PRO A 133 -13.14 -17.80 12.10
N TRP A 134 -13.23 -19.05 12.55
CA TRP A 134 -14.38 -19.64 13.23
C TRP A 134 -14.61 -19.06 14.63
N ALA A 135 -13.61 -18.38 15.23
CA ALA A 135 -13.78 -17.70 16.52
C ALA A 135 -14.72 -16.49 16.43
N GLY A 136 -14.96 -15.98 15.21
CA GLY A 136 -15.73 -14.75 14.96
C GLY A 136 -14.98 -13.48 15.38
N PRO A 137 -15.61 -12.31 15.28
CA PRO A 137 -14.98 -11.04 15.61
C PRO A 137 -14.45 -11.01 17.04
N PHE A 138 -13.32 -10.34 17.23
CA PHE A 138 -12.62 -10.26 18.50
C PHE A 138 -13.55 -9.85 19.67
N GLU A 139 -13.57 -10.70 20.68
CA GLU A 139 -14.17 -10.48 21.97
C GLU A 139 -13.25 -11.15 23.01
N ARG A 140 -12.65 -10.34 23.86
CA ARG A 140 -11.52 -10.76 24.71
C ARG A 140 -11.76 -12.06 25.46
N GLU A 141 -12.87 -12.13 26.22
CA GLU A 141 -13.14 -13.28 27.10
C GLU A 141 -13.36 -14.57 26.30
N ARG A 142 -14.14 -14.49 25.22
CA ARG A 142 -14.39 -15.62 24.33
C ARG A 142 -13.11 -16.05 23.62
N ALA A 143 -12.34 -15.11 23.09
CA ALA A 143 -11.10 -15.38 22.37
C ALA A 143 -10.04 -16.01 23.28
N LEU A 144 -9.90 -15.54 24.53
CA LEU A 144 -9.03 -16.15 25.54
C LEU A 144 -9.43 -17.58 25.87
N ALA A 145 -10.74 -17.87 26.01
CA ALA A 145 -11.21 -19.23 26.24
C ALA A 145 -10.84 -20.16 25.08
N ILE A 146 -11.02 -19.70 23.85
CA ILE A 146 -10.64 -20.44 22.64
C ILE A 146 -9.12 -20.66 22.60
N ALA A 147 -8.31 -19.62 22.84
CA ALA A 147 -6.86 -19.71 22.82
C ALA A 147 -6.31 -20.71 23.85
N ARG A 148 -6.93 -20.77 25.05
CA ARG A 148 -6.61 -21.79 26.08
C ARG A 148 -6.90 -23.20 25.59
N GLN A 149 -8.03 -23.42 24.90
CA GLN A 149 -8.38 -24.73 24.34
C GLN A 149 -7.43 -25.19 23.24
N GLN A 150 -6.90 -24.24 22.46
CA GLN A 150 -5.94 -24.50 21.40
C GLN A 150 -4.48 -24.62 21.92
N GLY A 151 -4.24 -24.33 23.20
CA GLY A 151 -2.91 -24.39 23.78
C GLY A 151 -1.95 -23.31 23.30
N ALA A 152 -2.47 -22.21 22.78
CA ALA A 152 -1.64 -21.06 22.38
C ALA A 152 -1.10 -20.33 23.63
N GLU A 153 0.13 -19.80 23.51
CA GLU A 153 0.73 -18.98 24.57
C GLU A 153 0.16 -17.55 24.53
N LEU A 154 -0.01 -17.02 23.33
CA LEU A 154 -0.51 -15.68 23.11
C LEU A 154 -1.81 -15.67 22.32
N LEU A 155 -2.66 -14.72 22.64
CA LEU A 155 -3.85 -14.37 21.84
C LEU A 155 -3.59 -13.03 21.15
N VAL A 156 -3.78 -12.99 19.86
CA VAL A 156 -3.74 -11.78 19.03
C VAL A 156 -5.15 -11.45 18.56
N GLY A 157 -5.56 -10.22 18.81
CA GLY A 157 -6.84 -9.68 18.34
C GLY A 157 -6.80 -8.17 18.32
N GLY A 158 -7.98 -7.54 18.26
CA GLY A 158 -8.06 -6.08 18.27
C GLY A 158 -9.23 -5.55 17.45
N TYR A 159 -9.09 -4.31 16.99
CA TYR A 159 -10.17 -3.55 16.39
C TYR A 159 -9.76 -2.86 15.10
N ILE A 160 -10.70 -2.81 14.16
CA ILE A 160 -10.67 -1.90 13.01
C ILE A 160 -11.47 -0.68 13.44
N ASN A 161 -10.77 0.39 13.85
CA ASN A 161 -11.38 1.58 14.41
C ASN A 161 -12.04 2.44 13.32
N HIS A 162 -11.39 2.50 12.16
CA HIS A 162 -11.88 3.24 11.00
C HIS A 162 -11.56 2.47 9.72
N PHE A 163 -12.52 2.43 8.82
CA PHE A 163 -12.41 1.83 7.51
C PHE A 163 -13.20 2.64 6.49
N MET A 164 -12.53 3.12 5.47
CA MET A 164 -13.12 3.79 4.33
C MET A 164 -12.40 3.31 3.07
N ASP A 165 -13.14 2.82 2.10
CA ASP A 165 -12.61 2.38 0.82
C ASP A 165 -13.24 3.21 -0.31
N GLY A 166 -12.45 4.10 -0.89
CA GLY A 166 -12.84 4.92 -2.04
C GLY A 166 -12.51 4.27 -3.38
N GLY A 167 -12.00 3.04 -3.39
CA GLY A 167 -11.59 2.33 -4.59
C GLY A 167 -10.45 3.05 -5.32
N SER A 168 -10.30 2.78 -6.62
CA SER A 168 -9.19 3.29 -7.43
C SER A 168 -9.24 4.80 -7.72
N GLY A 169 -10.34 5.47 -7.45
CA GLY A 169 -10.52 6.90 -7.74
C GLY A 169 -10.74 7.78 -6.51
N GLY A 170 -11.13 7.18 -5.39
CA GLY A 170 -11.46 7.87 -4.14
C GLY A 170 -10.35 7.84 -3.11
N GLU A 171 -10.61 8.53 -2.00
CA GLU A 171 -9.79 8.44 -0.80
C GLU A 171 -10.09 7.16 -0.04
N SER A 172 -9.05 6.50 0.46
CA SER A 172 -9.18 5.32 1.30
C SER A 172 -8.40 5.51 2.59
N SER A 173 -8.93 5.02 3.70
CA SER A 173 -8.28 5.12 5.00
C SER A 173 -8.62 3.94 5.90
N VAL A 174 -7.63 3.48 6.65
CA VAL A 174 -7.74 2.39 7.61
C VAL A 174 -7.05 2.78 8.89
N SER A 175 -7.67 2.50 10.03
CA SER A 175 -7.06 2.64 11.35
C SER A 175 -7.30 1.37 12.15
N LEU A 176 -6.21 0.83 12.71
CA LEU A 176 -6.15 -0.45 13.41
C LEU A 176 -5.69 -0.26 14.84
N SER A 177 -6.22 -1.07 15.74
CA SER A 177 -5.68 -1.28 17.09
C SER A 177 -5.48 -2.77 17.29
N MET A 178 -4.26 -3.16 17.62
CA MET A 178 -3.88 -4.55 17.88
C MET A 178 -3.60 -4.75 19.35
N GLU A 179 -4.09 -5.84 19.88
CA GLU A 179 -3.91 -6.24 21.28
C GLU A 179 -3.38 -7.67 21.34
N VAL A 180 -2.37 -7.87 22.17
CA VAL A 180 -1.78 -9.20 22.41
C VAL A 180 -1.84 -9.52 23.87
N TYR A 181 -2.45 -10.67 24.19
CA TYR A 181 -2.68 -11.13 25.55
C TYR A 181 -1.89 -12.40 25.85
N ASP A 182 -1.39 -12.51 27.07
CA ASP A 182 -0.93 -13.77 27.63
C ASP A 182 -2.15 -14.65 27.92
N VAL A 183 -2.25 -15.80 27.28
CA VAL A 183 -3.39 -16.71 27.39
C VAL A 183 -3.49 -17.32 28.78
N LYS A 184 -2.36 -17.55 29.44
CA LYS A 184 -2.31 -18.16 30.78
C LYS A 184 -2.87 -17.22 31.86
N THR A 185 -2.43 -15.97 31.86
CA THR A 185 -2.83 -14.98 32.87
C THR A 185 -4.03 -14.15 32.45
N GLY A 186 -4.29 -14.01 31.15
CA GLY A 186 -5.28 -13.11 30.58
C GLY A 186 -4.86 -11.64 30.57
N ASN A 187 -3.59 -11.34 30.89
CA ASN A 187 -3.09 -9.98 30.92
C ASN A 187 -2.77 -9.47 29.51
N LEU A 188 -3.02 -8.18 29.30
CA LEU A 188 -2.60 -7.48 28.09
C LEU A 188 -1.08 -7.29 28.14
N LEU A 189 -0.36 -7.87 27.16
CA LEU A 189 1.08 -7.74 27.04
C LEU A 189 1.48 -6.58 26.14
N TRP A 190 0.82 -6.46 24.99
CA TRP A 190 1.11 -5.44 23.99
C TRP A 190 -0.17 -4.81 23.49
N SER A 191 -0.12 -3.51 23.27
CA SER A 191 -1.19 -2.77 22.62
C SER A 191 -0.58 -1.75 21.67
N LEU A 192 -0.99 -1.81 20.42
CA LEU A 192 -0.48 -1.02 19.31
C LEU A 192 -1.65 -0.38 18.57
N ALA A 193 -1.46 0.84 18.06
CA ALA A 193 -2.40 1.43 17.12
C ALA A 193 -1.66 2.15 16.01
N GLU A 194 -2.24 2.10 14.82
CA GLU A 194 -1.71 2.76 13.65
C GLU A 194 -2.83 3.11 12.68
N GLY A 195 -2.64 4.20 11.92
CA GLY A 195 -3.57 4.64 10.89
C GLY A 195 -2.83 5.04 9.63
N GLY A 196 -3.46 4.74 8.50
CA GLY A 196 -2.96 5.11 7.19
C GLY A 196 -4.06 5.57 6.26
N SER A 197 -3.69 6.36 5.27
CA SER A 197 -4.59 6.85 4.25
C SER A 197 -3.93 6.88 2.88
N MET A 198 -4.76 6.82 1.86
CA MET A 198 -4.39 7.01 0.47
C MET A 198 -5.32 8.06 -0.12
N GLU A 199 -4.76 9.19 -0.52
CA GLU A 199 -5.54 10.29 -1.09
C GLU A 199 -6.16 9.92 -2.42
N ALA A 200 -7.31 10.52 -2.73
CA ALA A 200 -7.88 10.45 -4.06
C ALA A 200 -6.91 11.01 -5.09
N ARG A 201 -6.72 10.29 -6.20
CA ARG A 201 -5.86 10.76 -7.27
C ARG A 201 -6.52 11.87 -8.05
N LYS A 202 -5.73 12.87 -8.41
CA LYS A 202 -6.18 14.05 -9.15
C LYS A 202 -6.17 13.80 -10.64
N THR A 203 -7.15 14.36 -11.33
CA THR A 203 -7.11 14.51 -12.79
C THR A 203 -6.38 15.80 -13.10
N HIS A 204 -5.32 15.70 -13.90
CA HIS A 204 -4.59 16.85 -14.43
C HIS A 204 -5.12 17.15 -15.83
N ASP A 205 -5.84 18.26 -15.97
CA ASP A 205 -6.35 18.69 -17.25
C ASP A 205 -5.33 19.59 -17.95
N PHE A 206 -4.84 19.11 -19.08
CA PHE A 206 -4.05 19.88 -20.02
C PHE A 206 -4.97 20.32 -21.16
N TYR A 207 -4.68 21.44 -21.79
CA TYR A 207 -5.55 22.06 -22.80
C TYR A 207 -5.97 21.09 -23.94
N LEU A 208 -5.16 20.09 -24.26
CA LEU A 208 -5.41 19.11 -25.33
C LEU A 208 -5.71 17.69 -24.83
N PHE A 209 -5.43 17.37 -23.57
CA PHE A 209 -5.65 16.05 -23.00
C PHE A 209 -5.72 16.13 -21.48
N SER A 210 -6.39 15.18 -20.84
CA SER A 210 -6.40 15.00 -19.41
C SER A 210 -5.68 13.70 -19.04
N ILE A 211 -4.90 13.74 -17.97
CA ILE A 211 -4.27 12.55 -17.39
C ILE A 211 -4.93 12.31 -16.05
N THR A 212 -5.62 11.17 -15.91
CA THR A 212 -6.17 10.72 -14.64
C THR A 212 -5.27 9.64 -14.07
N GLU A 213 -4.61 9.92 -12.97
CA GLU A 213 -3.92 8.91 -12.18
C GLU A 213 -4.97 8.11 -11.39
N ARG A 214 -4.76 6.82 -11.25
CA ARG A 214 -5.63 5.95 -10.45
C ARG A 214 -4.84 5.36 -9.29
N ASN A 215 -5.53 5.18 -8.16
CA ASN A 215 -5.02 4.39 -7.07
C ASN A 215 -4.95 2.90 -7.51
N PRO A 216 -4.14 2.08 -6.82
CA PRO A 216 -4.17 0.63 -7.00
C PRO A 216 -5.58 0.07 -6.88
N ALA A 217 -5.80 -1.13 -7.42
CA ALA A 217 -7.13 -1.76 -7.43
C ALA A 217 -7.67 -2.08 -6.02
N ASP A 218 -6.77 -2.31 -5.05
CA ASP A 218 -7.10 -2.61 -3.65
C ASP A 218 -6.37 -1.62 -2.73
N PRO A 219 -6.82 -0.35 -2.62
CA PRO A 219 -6.14 0.65 -1.81
C PRO A 219 -6.24 0.34 -0.31
N SER A 220 -7.39 -0.10 0.17
CA SER A 220 -7.59 -0.47 1.58
C SER A 220 -6.74 -1.67 2.00
N GLY A 221 -6.57 -2.66 1.13
CA GLY A 221 -5.68 -3.78 1.37
C GLY A 221 -4.20 -3.37 1.39
N LEU A 222 -3.77 -2.46 0.53
CA LEU A 222 -2.40 -1.92 0.57
C LEU A 222 -2.13 -1.17 1.87
N ILE A 223 -3.05 -0.29 2.28
CA ILE A 223 -2.95 0.41 3.57
C ILE A 223 -2.83 -0.62 4.69
N THR A 224 -3.74 -1.59 4.76
CA THR A 224 -3.75 -2.62 5.80
C THR A 224 -2.45 -3.41 5.87
N ARG A 225 -1.89 -3.82 4.72
CA ARG A 225 -0.61 -4.53 4.66
C ARG A 225 0.57 -3.66 5.12
N SER A 226 0.56 -2.37 4.77
CA SER A 226 1.58 -1.42 5.23
C SER A 226 1.55 -1.24 6.75
N LEU A 227 0.36 -1.03 7.35
CA LEU A 227 0.19 -0.94 8.79
C LEU A 227 0.59 -2.24 9.49
N ALA A 228 0.14 -3.39 8.94
CA ALA A 228 0.50 -4.70 9.47
C ALA A 228 2.00 -4.94 9.48
N TRP A 229 2.71 -4.50 8.44
CA TRP A 229 4.16 -4.61 8.35
C TRP A 229 4.86 -3.78 9.44
N ASP A 230 4.48 -2.52 9.60
CA ASP A 230 5.09 -1.63 10.58
C ASP A 230 4.85 -2.13 12.01
N MET A 231 3.62 -2.47 12.36
CA MET A 231 3.29 -3.08 13.66
C MET A 231 3.97 -4.44 13.87
N GLY A 232 4.01 -5.27 12.82
CA GLY A 232 4.65 -6.59 12.89
C GLY A 232 6.17 -6.50 13.09
N ARG A 233 6.84 -5.54 12.46
CA ARG A 233 8.28 -5.28 12.70
C ARG A 233 8.55 -4.83 14.14
N LEU A 234 7.66 -4.03 14.71
CA LEU A 234 7.78 -3.62 16.10
C LEU A 234 7.65 -4.82 17.05
N ILE A 235 6.67 -5.70 16.81
CA ILE A 235 6.50 -6.94 17.57
C ILE A 235 7.71 -7.86 17.39
N LEU A 236 8.21 -8.03 16.17
CA LEU A 236 9.42 -8.82 15.91
C LEU A 236 10.60 -8.31 16.74
N GLY A 237 10.79 -6.99 16.84
CA GLY A 237 11.82 -6.39 17.68
C GLY A 237 11.64 -6.67 19.17
N TRP A 238 10.41 -6.87 19.65
CA TRP A 238 10.13 -7.23 21.04
C TRP A 238 10.31 -8.72 21.32
N VAL A 239 10.12 -9.56 20.32
CA VAL A 239 10.31 -11.01 20.43
C VAL A 239 11.76 -11.38 20.21
N ASP A 240 12.35 -10.89 19.12
CA ASP A 240 13.71 -11.21 18.69
C ASP A 240 14.41 -9.94 18.14
N PRO A 241 15.08 -9.18 19.01
CA PRO A 241 15.78 -7.95 18.59
C PRO A 241 16.87 -8.18 17.54
N SER A 242 17.45 -9.38 17.46
CA SER A 242 18.50 -9.70 16.48
C SER A 242 17.96 -9.84 15.07
N ALA A 243 16.73 -10.30 14.94
CA ALA A 243 16.08 -10.49 13.65
C ALA A 243 15.84 -9.15 12.91
N VAL A 244 15.60 -8.06 13.65
CA VAL A 244 15.36 -6.73 13.05
C VAL A 244 16.64 -6.17 12.42
N GLN A 245 17.81 -6.46 12.98
CA GLN A 245 19.12 -6.01 12.46
C GLN A 245 19.50 -6.74 11.16
N THR A 246 19.09 -7.99 11.03
CA THR A 246 19.38 -8.83 9.85
C THR A 246 18.46 -8.47 8.66
N GLN A 247 17.28 -7.94 8.96
CA GLN A 247 16.25 -7.61 7.98
C GLN A 247 16.38 -6.14 7.50
N GLY A 248 17.63 -5.67 7.33
CA GLY A 248 17.94 -4.31 6.87
C GLY A 248 17.08 -3.92 5.66
N ASP A 249 16.74 -2.67 5.60
CA ASP A 249 16.10 -1.84 4.53
C ASP A 249 15.49 -2.52 3.28
N ILE A 250 14.98 -3.74 3.40
CA ILE A 250 14.18 -4.34 2.33
C ILE A 250 12.84 -3.59 2.33
N SER A 251 12.60 -2.84 1.28
CA SER A 251 11.34 -2.13 1.06
C SER A 251 10.17 -3.12 1.17
N LEU A 252 9.12 -2.74 1.89
CA LEU A 252 7.84 -3.47 1.91
C LEU A 252 7.36 -3.78 0.48
N TRP A 253 7.64 -2.89 -0.45
CA TRP A 253 7.29 -3.00 -1.87
C TRP A 253 7.96 -4.18 -2.55
N ASP A 254 9.25 -4.40 -2.28
CA ASP A 254 10.00 -5.51 -2.89
C ASP A 254 9.45 -6.86 -2.42
N LYS A 255 9.06 -6.96 -1.15
CA LYS A 255 8.43 -8.18 -0.59
C LYS A 255 6.99 -8.42 -1.05
N ILE A 256 6.18 -7.37 -1.17
CA ILE A 256 4.78 -7.49 -1.62
C ILE A 256 4.70 -7.78 -3.11
N THR A 257 5.62 -7.24 -3.91
CA THR A 257 5.65 -7.42 -5.37
C THR A 257 6.41 -8.66 -5.82
N GLY A 258 7.08 -9.36 -4.89
CA GLY A 258 7.90 -10.54 -5.23
C GLY A 258 9.13 -10.20 -6.06
N ASN A 259 9.56 -8.95 -6.05
CA ASN A 259 10.68 -8.45 -6.83
C ASN A 259 12.02 -8.63 -6.08
N GLU A 260 12.13 -9.72 -5.32
CA GLU A 260 13.42 -10.14 -4.80
C GLU A 260 14.26 -10.62 -6.00
N ALA A 261 15.25 -9.83 -6.39
CA ALA A 261 16.25 -10.25 -7.34
C ALA A 261 16.98 -11.46 -6.74
N PHE A 262 16.84 -12.60 -7.41
CA PHE A 262 17.63 -13.81 -7.17
C PHE A 262 19.09 -13.56 -7.56
#